data_2c8c1e5119657ad6743ee2bebc91cb46
#
_entry.id   2c8c1e5119657ad6743ee2bebc91cb46
#
_cell.length_a   1.000
_cell.length_b   1.000
_cell.length_c   1.000
_cell.angle_alpha   90.00
_cell.angle_beta   90.00
_cell.angle_gamma   90.00
#
_symmetry.space_group_name_H-M   'P 1'
#
loop_
_entity.id
_entity.type
_entity.pdbx_description
1 polymer ?
#
loop_
_entity_poly.entity_id
_entity_poly.type
_entity_poly.pdbx_seq_one_letter_code
_entity_poly.pdbx_strand_id
1 'polypeptide(L)'
;QKKRSRPAELDRASVQAERCAFQRWIRRIDSRRLVFLDESGANLAMGRSHAWLPRGTVLVEPRPRNWGDNLTLVGAIRVDRWLTLSTAWGAMTAVRFADWVEHRLAPRLRAGDIVLLDNLTAHKPRRIRRIIEAVGATLRYLPPYSHDFNPIEPAWALIKKRIRTIAPRTGPVLRATAQRAYHVIRPRHCQNWFAHAGYQLK
;
A
#
# COMPACT_ATOMS: atom_id res chain seq x y z
N GLN A 1 -26.33 11.73 1.81
CA GLN A 1 -25.96 10.31 1.71
C GLN A 1 -24.64 10.15 0.95
N LYS A 2 -23.71 9.36 1.48
CA LYS A 2 -22.39 9.15 0.90
C LYS A 2 -22.49 8.05 -0.16
N LYS A 3 -22.36 8.40 -1.45
CA LYS A 3 -22.30 7.41 -2.54
C LYS A 3 -20.97 6.65 -2.46
N ARG A 4 -21.02 5.32 -2.42
CA ARG A 4 -19.85 4.44 -2.56
C ARG A 4 -19.85 3.82 -3.95
N SER A 5 -18.75 3.94 -4.68
CA SER A 5 -18.54 3.20 -5.92
C SER A 5 -17.61 2.01 -5.66
N ARG A 6 -17.85 0.90 -6.34
CA ARG A 6 -17.00 -0.29 -6.34
C ARG A 6 -16.90 -0.82 -7.78
N PRO A 7 -15.85 -1.56 -8.13
CA PRO A 7 -15.74 -2.20 -9.44
C PRO A 7 -16.93 -3.14 -9.69
N ALA A 8 -17.55 -3.05 -10.85
CA ALA A 8 -18.66 -3.93 -11.24
C ALA A 8 -18.20 -5.40 -11.38
N GLU A 9 -16.92 -5.60 -11.70
CA GLU A 9 -16.30 -6.92 -11.81
C GLU A 9 -16.30 -7.72 -10.52
N LEU A 10 -16.47 -7.07 -9.38
CA LEU A 10 -16.66 -7.75 -8.10
C LEU A 10 -17.88 -8.69 -8.08
N ASP A 11 -18.88 -8.43 -8.92
CA ASP A 11 -20.10 -9.24 -8.98
C ASP A 11 -19.95 -10.51 -9.86
N ARG A 12 -18.81 -10.66 -10.55
CA ARG A 12 -18.53 -11.88 -11.32
C ARG A 12 -18.42 -13.10 -10.40
N ALA A 13 -19.12 -14.18 -10.75
CA ALA A 13 -19.13 -15.42 -9.96
C ALA A 13 -17.73 -16.01 -9.69
N SER A 14 -16.82 -15.92 -10.68
CA SER A 14 -15.43 -16.35 -10.53
C SER A 14 -14.68 -15.54 -9.48
N VAL A 15 -14.83 -14.21 -9.49
CA VAL A 15 -14.18 -13.31 -8.51
C VAL A 15 -14.72 -13.59 -7.10
N GLN A 16 -16.03 -13.77 -6.96
CA GLN A 16 -16.64 -14.11 -5.67
C GLN A 16 -16.14 -15.47 -5.15
N ALA A 17 -16.02 -16.47 -6.02
CA ALA A 17 -15.48 -17.77 -5.65
C ALA A 17 -14.04 -17.68 -5.14
N GLU A 18 -13.16 -16.93 -5.85
CA GLU A 18 -11.78 -16.69 -5.42
C GLU A 18 -11.71 -15.95 -4.09
N ARG A 19 -12.52 -14.91 -3.88
CA ARG A 19 -12.61 -14.17 -2.62
C ARG A 19 -13.07 -15.07 -1.46
N CYS A 20 -14.08 -15.89 -1.67
CA CYS A 20 -14.53 -16.86 -0.66
C CYS A 20 -13.46 -17.90 -0.34
N ALA A 21 -12.75 -18.41 -1.35
CA ALA A 21 -11.66 -19.35 -1.15
C ALA A 21 -10.51 -18.71 -0.35
N PHE A 22 -10.13 -17.47 -0.69
CA PHE A 22 -9.13 -16.70 0.05
C PHE A 22 -9.54 -16.48 1.51
N GLN A 23 -10.78 -16.06 1.76
CA GLN A 23 -11.29 -15.85 3.12
C GLN A 23 -11.29 -17.13 3.96
N ARG A 24 -11.67 -18.28 3.38
CA ARG A 24 -11.61 -19.56 4.08
C ARG A 24 -10.17 -19.95 4.42
N TRP A 25 -9.24 -19.74 3.50
CA TRP A 25 -7.84 -20.02 3.71
C TRP A 25 -7.23 -19.13 4.78
N ILE A 26 -7.44 -17.80 4.70
CA ILE A 26 -6.79 -16.82 5.57
C ILE A 26 -7.24 -16.92 7.03
N ARG A 27 -8.47 -17.36 7.29
CA ARG A 27 -8.98 -17.63 8.65
C ARG A 27 -8.16 -18.67 9.41
N ARG A 28 -7.41 -19.52 8.71
CA ARG A 28 -6.55 -20.55 9.31
C ARG A 28 -5.14 -20.05 9.60
N ILE A 29 -4.78 -18.89 9.08
CA ILE A 29 -3.43 -18.32 9.16
C ILE A 29 -3.35 -17.33 10.31
N ASP A 30 -2.24 -17.40 11.08
CA ASP A 30 -1.91 -16.39 12.06
C ASP A 30 -1.47 -15.10 11.35
N SER A 31 -2.14 -13.98 11.63
CA SER A 31 -1.86 -12.70 10.99
C SER A 31 -0.44 -12.17 11.25
N ARG A 32 0.25 -12.67 12.28
CA ARG A 32 1.66 -12.35 12.55
C ARG A 32 2.61 -12.84 11.46
N ARG A 33 2.20 -13.83 10.67
CA ARG A 33 2.94 -14.37 9.53
C ARG A 33 2.68 -13.61 8.23
N LEU A 34 1.70 -12.72 8.20
CA LEU A 34 1.30 -12.01 6.98
C LEU A 34 2.13 -10.74 6.79
N VAL A 35 2.62 -10.58 5.58
CA VAL A 35 3.32 -9.39 5.09
C VAL A 35 2.61 -8.89 3.85
N PHE A 36 2.01 -7.71 3.92
CA PHE A 36 1.38 -7.08 2.76
C PHE A 36 2.34 -6.10 2.12
N LEU A 37 2.47 -6.19 0.82
CA LEU A 37 3.34 -5.40 -0.02
C LEU A 37 2.53 -4.73 -1.10
N ASP A 38 2.76 -3.42 -1.31
CA ASP A 38 2.01 -2.63 -2.29
C ASP A 38 2.77 -1.38 -2.73
N GLU A 39 2.30 -0.77 -3.81
CA GLU A 39 2.80 0.48 -4.37
C GLU A 39 1.78 1.60 -4.27
N SER A 40 2.28 2.83 -4.20
CA SER A 40 1.43 4.02 -4.23
C SER A 40 2.15 5.19 -4.89
N GLY A 41 1.40 6.09 -5.52
CA GLY A 41 1.94 7.29 -6.15
C GLY A 41 1.71 8.56 -5.34
N ALA A 42 2.66 9.49 -5.44
CA ALA A 42 2.54 10.87 -4.96
C ALA A 42 3.12 11.84 -5.99
N ASN A 43 2.60 13.08 -6.03
CA ASN A 43 3.10 14.12 -6.92
C ASN A 43 2.97 15.51 -6.30
N LEU A 44 3.51 16.52 -6.98
CA LEU A 44 3.55 17.90 -6.50
C LEU A 44 2.19 18.63 -6.55
N ALA A 45 1.19 18.06 -7.23
CA ALA A 45 -0.18 18.62 -7.23
C ALA A 45 -0.96 18.25 -5.97
N MET A 46 -0.41 17.36 -5.12
CA MET A 46 -1.06 16.99 -3.87
C MET A 46 -1.18 18.17 -2.92
N GLY A 47 -2.39 18.41 -2.42
CA GLY A 47 -2.73 19.43 -1.45
C GLY A 47 -4.00 19.04 -0.73
N ARG A 48 -4.42 19.82 0.24
CA ARG A 48 -5.68 19.62 0.98
C ARG A 48 -6.87 19.76 0.03
N SER A 49 -7.85 18.88 0.12
CA SER A 49 -9.09 18.95 -0.65
C SER A 49 -10.13 19.84 0.02
N HIS A 50 -9.99 20.11 1.32
CA HIS A 50 -10.94 20.89 2.13
C HIS A 50 -10.18 21.76 3.12
N ALA A 51 -10.75 22.92 3.41
CA ALA A 51 -10.33 23.82 4.47
C ALA A 51 -11.58 24.35 5.21
N TRP A 52 -11.42 24.68 6.48
CA TRP A 52 -12.42 25.39 7.25
C TRP A 52 -12.20 26.90 7.06
N LEU A 53 -13.22 27.59 6.57
CA LEU A 53 -13.19 29.01 6.28
C LEU A 53 -14.44 29.68 6.85
N PRO A 54 -14.40 30.98 7.17
CA PRO A 54 -15.60 31.77 7.46
C PRO A 54 -16.61 31.67 6.30
N ARG A 55 -17.89 31.70 6.64
CA ARG A 55 -18.97 31.65 5.63
C ARG A 55 -18.80 32.81 4.64
N GLY A 56 -18.91 32.50 3.34
CA GLY A 56 -18.76 33.48 2.26
C GLY A 56 -17.33 33.74 1.80
N THR A 57 -16.32 33.07 2.38
CA THR A 57 -14.92 33.15 1.92
C THR A 57 -14.53 32.02 1.02
N VAL A 58 -13.55 32.25 0.15
CA VAL A 58 -12.99 31.25 -0.79
C VAL A 58 -11.49 31.16 -0.55
N LEU A 59 -10.98 29.96 -0.39
CA LEU A 59 -9.53 29.69 -0.36
C LEU A 59 -9.05 29.33 -1.76
N VAL A 60 -8.13 30.11 -2.30
CA VAL A 60 -7.40 29.81 -3.53
C VAL A 60 -6.02 29.25 -3.16
N GLU A 61 -5.80 27.94 -3.37
CA GLU A 61 -4.50 27.32 -3.17
C GLU A 61 -3.80 27.15 -4.52
N PRO A 62 -2.64 27.79 -4.75
CA PRO A 62 -1.89 27.59 -5.98
C PRO A 62 -1.30 26.17 -6.01
N ARG A 63 -1.52 25.47 -7.11
CA ARG A 63 -0.99 24.12 -7.35
C ARG A 63 -0.27 24.06 -8.67
N PRO A 64 0.86 23.31 -8.78
CA PRO A 64 1.52 23.12 -10.06
C PRO A 64 0.55 22.46 -11.05
N ARG A 65 0.41 23.03 -12.25
CA ARG A 65 -0.36 22.42 -13.35
C ARG A 65 0.45 21.31 -14.02
N ASN A 66 1.75 21.51 -14.14
CA ASN A 66 2.70 20.49 -14.58
C ASN A 66 3.53 20.07 -13.34
N TRP A 67 3.23 18.89 -12.80
CA TRP A 67 3.86 18.36 -11.59
C TRP A 67 5.03 17.41 -11.85
N GLY A 68 5.44 17.24 -13.15
CA GLY A 68 6.54 16.35 -13.52
C GLY A 68 6.26 14.88 -13.24
N ASP A 69 7.30 14.12 -12.98
CA ASP A 69 7.21 12.69 -12.67
C ASP A 69 6.49 12.42 -11.35
N ASN A 70 5.75 11.32 -11.30
CA ASN A 70 5.22 10.80 -10.06
C ASN A 70 6.34 10.19 -9.21
N LEU A 71 6.28 10.43 -7.91
CA LEU A 71 7.08 9.72 -6.93
C LEU A 71 6.35 8.42 -6.58
N THR A 72 6.91 7.29 -6.99
CA THR A 72 6.41 5.97 -6.58
C THR A 72 6.92 5.64 -5.18
N LEU A 73 6.02 5.21 -4.31
CA LEU A 73 6.29 4.69 -2.99
C LEU A 73 6.05 3.18 -3.03
N VAL A 74 6.98 2.42 -2.50
CA VAL A 74 6.83 0.96 -2.33
C VAL A 74 7.00 0.65 -0.87
N GLY A 75 6.11 -0.14 -0.29
CA GLY A 75 6.14 -0.43 1.12
C GLY A 75 5.61 -1.81 1.48
N ALA A 76 5.99 -2.25 2.68
CA ALA A 76 5.51 -3.49 3.25
C ALA A 76 5.09 -3.29 4.71
N ILE A 77 4.00 -3.96 5.11
CA ILE A 77 3.41 -3.87 6.45
C ILE A 77 3.20 -5.26 7.04
N ARG A 78 3.42 -5.36 8.36
CA ARG A 78 2.96 -6.45 9.24
C ARG A 78 1.90 -5.96 10.20
N VAL A 79 1.29 -6.89 10.90
CA VAL A 79 0.27 -6.58 11.91
C VAL A 79 0.80 -5.72 13.07
N ASP A 80 2.09 -5.80 13.37
CA ASP A 80 2.73 -5.07 14.47
C ASP A 80 3.51 -3.83 14.03
N ARG A 81 3.83 -3.67 12.74
CA ARG A 81 4.67 -2.56 12.26
C ARG A 81 4.70 -2.40 10.75
N TRP A 82 5.14 -1.23 10.35
CA TRP A 82 5.65 -0.98 9.00
C TRP A 82 7.05 -1.60 8.86
N LEU A 83 7.28 -2.41 7.82
CA LEU A 83 8.56 -3.09 7.63
C LEU A 83 9.58 -2.24 6.87
N THR A 84 9.15 -1.67 5.75
CA THR A 84 10.04 -0.89 4.89
C THR A 84 9.23 0.02 3.98
N LEU A 85 9.80 1.20 3.69
CA LEU A 85 9.32 2.15 2.69
C LEU A 85 10.50 2.58 1.82
N SER A 86 10.31 2.57 0.52
CA SER A 86 11.22 3.18 -0.45
C SER A 86 10.49 4.10 -1.39
N THR A 87 11.23 5.02 -1.99
CA THR A 87 10.69 5.98 -2.96
C THR A 87 11.55 6.00 -4.21
N ALA A 88 10.91 6.07 -5.37
CA ALA A 88 11.59 6.17 -6.66
C ALA A 88 10.83 7.13 -7.59
N TRP A 89 11.53 7.92 -8.38
CA TRP A 89 10.91 8.73 -9.42
C TRP A 89 10.49 7.87 -10.61
N GLY A 90 9.34 8.19 -11.18
CA GLY A 90 8.75 7.48 -12.31
C GLY A 90 8.09 6.15 -11.92
N ALA A 91 7.71 5.36 -12.93
CA ALA A 91 7.04 4.08 -12.75
C ALA A 91 7.98 3.01 -12.15
N MET A 92 7.39 2.12 -11.35
CA MET A 92 8.06 0.93 -10.86
C MET A 92 8.02 -0.14 -11.95
N THR A 93 9.18 -0.45 -12.53
CA THR A 93 9.29 -1.56 -13.49
C THR A 93 9.45 -2.88 -12.73
N ALA A 94 9.14 -4.00 -13.40
CA ALA A 94 9.29 -5.34 -12.82
C ALA A 94 10.72 -5.63 -12.32
N VAL A 95 11.73 -5.09 -13.03
CA VAL A 95 13.15 -5.23 -12.62
C VAL A 95 13.41 -4.45 -11.33
N ARG A 96 13.05 -3.16 -11.29
CA ARG A 96 13.22 -2.30 -10.09
C ARG A 96 12.46 -2.86 -8.89
N PHE A 97 11.29 -3.42 -9.13
CA PHE A 97 10.49 -4.03 -8.08
C PHE A 97 11.15 -5.31 -7.53
N ALA A 98 11.66 -6.17 -8.41
CA ALA A 98 12.41 -7.37 -8.00
C ALA A 98 13.68 -7.02 -7.21
N ASP A 99 14.44 -6.01 -7.65
CA ASP A 99 15.62 -5.52 -6.93
C ASP A 99 15.24 -4.94 -5.55
N TRP A 100 14.12 -4.24 -5.46
CA TRP A 100 13.60 -3.75 -4.19
C TRP A 100 13.18 -4.90 -3.26
N VAL A 101 12.51 -5.93 -3.79
CA VAL A 101 12.16 -7.12 -3.01
C VAL A 101 13.41 -7.79 -2.47
N GLU A 102 14.44 -7.95 -3.30
CA GLU A 102 15.70 -8.61 -2.94
C GLU A 102 16.46 -7.84 -1.85
N HIS A 103 16.65 -6.52 -2.03
CA HIS A 103 17.54 -5.75 -1.17
C HIS A 103 16.84 -5.07 0.01
N ARG A 104 15.52 -4.89 -0.05
CA ARG A 104 14.76 -4.16 0.98
C ARG A 104 13.77 -5.01 1.73
N LEU A 105 13.04 -5.89 1.04
CA LEU A 105 12.04 -6.72 1.69
C LEU A 105 12.62 -8.03 2.24
N ALA A 106 13.30 -8.82 1.40
CA ALA A 106 13.79 -10.15 1.76
C ALA A 106 14.62 -10.19 3.06
N PRO A 107 15.54 -9.22 3.33
CA PRO A 107 16.29 -9.21 4.60
C PRO A 107 15.42 -8.98 5.85
N ARG A 108 14.14 -8.62 5.69
CA ARG A 108 13.18 -8.34 6.77
C ARG A 108 12.13 -9.44 6.92
N LEU A 109 12.12 -10.39 6.00
CA LEU A 109 11.25 -11.56 6.06
C LEU A 109 11.83 -12.60 7.04
N ARG A 110 10.95 -13.45 7.53
CA ARG A 110 11.26 -14.60 8.38
C ARG A 110 10.81 -15.87 7.69
N ALA A 111 11.47 -16.98 7.96
CA ALA A 111 10.97 -18.27 7.53
C ALA A 111 9.53 -18.48 8.03
N GLY A 112 8.68 -18.94 7.13
CA GLY A 112 7.26 -19.13 7.38
C GLY A 112 6.38 -17.90 7.18
N ASP A 113 6.94 -16.72 6.80
CA ASP A 113 6.14 -15.58 6.40
C ASP A 113 5.37 -15.86 5.11
N ILE A 114 4.23 -15.18 4.99
CA ILE A 114 3.40 -15.22 3.79
C ILE A 114 3.30 -13.80 3.25
N VAL A 115 3.98 -13.54 2.14
CA VAL A 115 3.96 -12.26 1.45
C VAL A 115 2.75 -12.20 0.53
N LEU A 116 1.93 -11.19 0.71
CA LEU A 116 0.71 -10.94 -0.04
C LEU A 116 0.88 -9.70 -0.91
N LEU A 117 0.61 -9.87 -2.19
CA LEU A 117 0.65 -8.83 -3.24
C LEU A 117 -0.70 -8.74 -3.92
N ASP A 118 -0.97 -7.60 -4.53
CA ASP A 118 -2.05 -7.50 -5.48
C ASP A 118 -1.80 -8.39 -6.72
N ASN A 119 -2.85 -8.62 -7.50
CA ASN A 119 -2.79 -9.52 -8.65
C ASN A 119 -2.38 -8.79 -9.96
N LEU A 120 -1.60 -7.70 -9.89
CA LEU A 120 -1.10 -7.00 -11.07
C LEU A 120 -0.06 -7.82 -11.82
N THR A 121 -0.12 -7.77 -13.15
CA THR A 121 0.78 -8.55 -14.05
C THR A 121 2.25 -8.19 -13.84
N ALA A 122 2.55 -6.92 -13.51
CA ALA A 122 3.90 -6.45 -13.25
C ALA A 122 4.56 -7.11 -12.01
N HIS A 123 3.75 -7.64 -11.08
CA HIS A 123 4.21 -8.27 -9.84
C HIS A 123 4.39 -9.79 -9.94
N LYS A 124 4.20 -10.39 -11.11
CA LYS A 124 4.27 -11.85 -11.33
C LYS A 124 5.61 -12.41 -11.85
N PRO A 125 6.76 -11.70 -11.93
CA PRO A 125 7.99 -12.31 -12.37
C PRO A 125 8.38 -13.48 -11.49
N ARG A 126 8.83 -14.59 -12.10
CA ARG A 126 9.36 -15.76 -11.40
C ARG A 126 10.52 -15.42 -10.45
N ARG A 127 11.27 -14.34 -10.76
CA ARG A 127 12.35 -13.82 -9.92
C ARG A 127 11.86 -13.42 -8.53
N ILE A 128 10.76 -12.69 -8.43
CA ILE A 128 10.20 -12.24 -7.14
C ILE A 128 9.86 -13.43 -6.26
N ARG A 129 9.20 -14.43 -6.83
CA ARG A 129 8.87 -15.67 -6.12
C ARG A 129 10.12 -16.35 -5.58
N ARG A 130 11.16 -16.54 -6.43
CA ARG A 130 12.43 -17.17 -6.04
C ARG A 130 13.11 -16.44 -4.89
N ILE A 131 13.14 -15.10 -4.92
CA ILE A 131 13.74 -14.28 -3.85
C ILE A 131 13.03 -14.50 -2.53
N ILE A 132 11.69 -14.48 -2.53
CA ILE A 132 10.88 -14.68 -1.32
C ILE A 132 11.00 -16.10 -0.78
N GLU A 133 10.96 -17.09 -1.66
CA GLU A 133 11.08 -18.52 -1.28
C GLU A 133 12.49 -18.86 -0.77
N ALA A 134 13.55 -18.21 -1.28
CA ALA A 134 14.92 -18.41 -0.82
C ALA A 134 15.14 -18.04 0.65
N VAL A 135 14.32 -17.17 1.22
CA VAL A 135 14.37 -16.83 2.66
C VAL A 135 13.36 -17.64 3.50
N GLY A 136 12.79 -18.69 2.95
CA GLY A 136 11.81 -19.56 3.63
C GLY A 136 10.41 -18.96 3.77
N ALA A 137 10.11 -17.88 3.05
CA ALA A 137 8.78 -17.27 3.00
C ALA A 137 7.98 -17.79 1.78
N THR A 138 6.69 -17.52 1.75
CA THR A 138 5.79 -17.92 0.65
C THR A 138 5.17 -16.71 0.01
N LEU A 139 5.10 -16.66 -1.32
CA LEU A 139 4.40 -15.61 -2.06
C LEU A 139 2.97 -16.05 -2.42
N ARG A 140 2.00 -15.22 -2.11
CA ARG A 140 0.61 -15.34 -2.54
C ARG A 140 0.06 -14.05 -3.10
N TYR A 141 -0.96 -14.15 -3.96
CA TYR A 141 -1.65 -13.00 -4.52
C TYR A 141 -3.03 -12.84 -3.89
N LEU A 142 -3.44 -11.59 -3.71
CA LEU A 142 -4.82 -11.26 -3.36
C LEU A 142 -5.75 -11.63 -4.52
N PRO A 143 -7.00 -12.00 -4.26
CA PRO A 143 -7.99 -12.15 -5.31
C PRO A 143 -8.16 -10.85 -6.11
N PRO A 144 -8.56 -10.90 -7.37
CA PRO A 144 -8.84 -9.71 -8.16
C PRO A 144 -9.81 -8.76 -7.45
N TYR A 145 -9.62 -7.45 -7.64
CA TYR A 145 -10.48 -6.38 -7.10
C TYR A 145 -10.65 -6.40 -5.57
N SER A 146 -9.68 -6.91 -4.82
CA SER A 146 -9.77 -7.15 -3.37
C SER A 146 -8.94 -6.17 -2.54
N HIS A 147 -9.00 -4.88 -2.85
CA HIS A 147 -8.33 -3.81 -2.07
C HIS A 147 -8.79 -3.78 -0.61
N ASP A 148 -10.04 -4.20 -0.33
CA ASP A 148 -10.61 -4.33 1.00
C ASP A 148 -9.90 -5.41 1.86
N PHE A 149 -9.22 -6.37 1.22
CA PHE A 149 -8.36 -7.34 1.90
C PHE A 149 -6.93 -6.86 2.08
N ASN A 150 -6.60 -5.65 1.63
CA ASN A 150 -5.23 -5.13 1.73
C ASN A 150 -5.09 -4.11 2.87
N PRO A 151 -4.54 -4.48 4.06
CA PRO A 151 -4.41 -3.59 5.21
C PRO A 151 -3.37 -2.47 5.01
N ILE A 152 -2.59 -2.48 3.90
CA ILE A 152 -1.66 -1.40 3.58
C ILE A 152 -2.36 -0.19 2.95
N GLU A 153 -3.56 -0.35 2.40
CA GLU A 153 -4.31 0.74 1.76
C GLU A 153 -4.64 1.90 2.74
N PRO A 154 -5.15 1.65 3.95
CA PRO A 154 -5.32 2.70 4.94
C PRO A 154 -3.99 3.34 5.38
N ALA A 155 -2.89 2.60 5.34
CA ALA A 155 -1.56 3.15 5.61
C ALA A 155 -1.14 4.15 4.52
N TRP A 156 -1.37 3.82 3.25
CA TRP A 156 -1.18 4.76 2.14
C TRP A 156 -2.08 6.00 2.28
N ALA A 157 -3.32 5.82 2.69
CA ALA A 157 -4.22 6.94 2.94
C ALA A 157 -3.66 7.90 4.00
N LEU A 158 -3.10 7.38 5.09
CA LEU A 158 -2.46 8.17 6.15
C LEU A 158 -1.20 8.89 5.66
N ILE A 159 -0.31 8.19 4.93
CA ILE A 159 0.89 8.77 4.31
C ILE A 159 0.50 9.90 3.35
N LYS A 160 -0.45 9.64 2.45
CA LYS A 160 -0.94 10.63 1.49
C LYS A 160 -1.63 11.82 2.17
N LYS A 161 -2.35 11.58 3.28
CA LYS A 161 -2.91 12.66 4.10
C LYS A 161 -1.80 13.57 4.63
N ARG A 162 -0.69 13.01 5.12
CA ARG A 162 0.46 13.78 5.60
C ARG A 162 1.10 14.59 4.47
N ILE A 163 1.31 13.97 3.30
CA ILE A 163 1.84 14.67 2.12
C ILE A 163 0.92 15.83 1.71
N ARG A 164 -0.41 15.61 1.65
CA ARG A 164 -1.38 16.68 1.34
C ARG A 164 -1.41 17.80 2.36
N THR A 165 -1.18 17.48 3.63
CA THR A 165 -1.13 18.48 4.71
C THR A 165 0.07 19.40 4.57
N ILE A 166 1.24 18.86 4.21
CA ILE A 166 2.48 19.61 4.00
C ILE A 166 2.46 20.32 2.65
N ALA A 167 1.78 19.74 1.66
CA ALA A 167 1.64 20.25 0.30
C ALA A 167 3.01 20.62 -0.34
N PRO A 168 3.98 19.68 -0.44
CA PRO A 168 5.30 19.95 -0.97
C PRO A 168 5.22 20.43 -2.42
N ARG A 169 6.03 21.44 -2.77
CA ARG A 169 6.03 22.07 -4.11
C ARG A 169 7.32 21.80 -4.90
N THR A 170 8.26 21.06 -4.32
CA THR A 170 9.48 20.64 -5.00
C THR A 170 9.74 19.15 -4.83
N GLY A 171 10.41 18.54 -5.80
CA GLY A 171 10.72 17.11 -5.78
C GLY A 171 11.48 16.66 -4.53
N PRO A 172 12.59 17.31 -4.14
CA PRO A 172 13.31 16.96 -2.92
C PRO A 172 12.44 17.01 -1.66
N VAL A 173 11.58 18.04 -1.51
CA VAL A 173 10.68 18.17 -0.35
C VAL A 173 9.59 17.09 -0.39
N LEU A 174 9.03 16.76 -1.57
CA LEU A 174 8.08 15.65 -1.70
C LEU A 174 8.70 14.32 -1.26
N ARG A 175 9.91 14.01 -1.76
CA ARG A 175 10.62 12.78 -1.39
C ARG A 175 10.90 12.72 0.11
N ALA A 176 11.46 13.79 0.69
CA ALA A 176 11.75 13.85 2.11
C ALA A 176 10.46 13.72 2.96
N THR A 177 9.38 14.38 2.54
CA THR A 177 8.07 14.28 3.19
C THR A 177 7.53 12.83 3.15
N ALA A 178 7.58 12.19 1.98
CA ALA A 178 7.12 10.82 1.82
C ALA A 178 7.94 9.84 2.68
N GLN A 179 9.27 9.98 2.67
CA GLN A 179 10.18 9.14 3.45
C GLN A 179 9.99 9.28 4.97
N ARG A 180 9.52 10.42 5.45
CA ARG A 180 9.24 10.66 6.88
C ARG A 180 7.79 10.35 7.27
N ALA A 181 6.89 10.30 6.29
CA ALA A 181 5.46 10.18 6.56
C ALA A 181 5.08 8.87 7.24
N TYR A 182 5.85 7.79 7.04
CA TYR A 182 5.55 6.50 7.69
C TYR A 182 5.83 6.48 9.19
N HIS A 183 6.64 7.40 9.71
CA HIS A 183 6.93 7.47 11.16
C HIS A 183 5.69 7.79 12.03
N VAL A 184 4.60 8.28 11.41
CA VAL A 184 3.33 8.45 12.14
C VAL A 184 2.56 7.13 12.31
N ILE A 185 2.97 6.08 11.59
CA ILE A 185 2.35 4.76 11.67
C ILE A 185 2.86 4.05 12.93
N ARG A 186 1.94 3.80 13.84
CA ARG A 186 2.21 3.11 15.12
C ARG A 186 1.71 1.67 15.06
N PRO A 187 2.22 0.75 15.92
CA PRO A 187 1.77 -0.65 15.97
C PRO A 187 0.24 -0.79 16.03
N ARG A 188 -0.43 0.02 16.86
CA ARG A 188 -1.90 0.02 16.97
C ARG A 188 -2.63 0.33 15.66
N HIS A 189 -2.03 1.16 14.79
CA HIS A 189 -2.61 1.43 13.47
C HIS A 189 -2.58 0.17 12.61
N CYS A 190 -1.44 -0.52 12.57
CA CYS A 190 -1.28 -1.76 11.83
C CYS A 190 -2.27 -2.82 12.32
N GLN A 191 -2.38 -3.04 13.63
CA GLN A 191 -3.32 -3.97 14.25
C GLN A 191 -4.77 -3.65 13.84
N ASN A 192 -5.18 -2.38 13.94
CA ASN A 192 -6.53 -1.95 13.57
C ASN A 192 -6.81 -2.15 12.08
N TRP A 193 -5.84 -1.90 11.20
CA TRP A 193 -6.00 -2.09 9.76
C TRP A 193 -6.10 -3.57 9.39
N PHE A 194 -5.29 -4.42 10.03
CA PHE A 194 -5.40 -5.87 9.86
C PHE A 194 -6.75 -6.39 10.35
N ALA A 195 -7.20 -5.97 11.52
CA ALA A 195 -8.52 -6.34 12.04
C ALA A 195 -9.65 -5.86 11.12
N HIS A 196 -9.57 -4.62 10.61
CA HIS A 196 -10.55 -4.06 9.67
C HIS A 196 -10.61 -4.85 8.36
N ALA A 197 -9.49 -5.34 7.86
CA ALA A 197 -9.39 -6.18 6.67
C ALA A 197 -9.77 -7.66 6.94
N GLY A 198 -10.17 -8.00 8.19
CA GLY A 198 -10.64 -9.33 8.57
C GLY A 198 -9.56 -10.30 9.04
N TYR A 199 -8.34 -9.82 9.31
CA TYR A 199 -7.24 -10.64 9.81
C TYR A 199 -7.19 -10.64 11.34
N GLN A 200 -7.16 -11.84 11.94
CA GLN A 200 -7.16 -12.00 13.38
C GLN A 200 -5.77 -12.39 13.90
N LEU A 201 -5.40 -11.86 15.07
CA LEU A 201 -4.30 -12.38 15.87
C LEU A 201 -4.73 -13.72 16.49
N LYS A 202 -3.92 -14.73 16.31
CA LYS A 202 -4.09 -16.05 16.95
C LYS A 202 -3.06 -16.23 18.04
#